data_ae30b4d82ebb42ab208b4ae1d0ca44b9
#
_entry.id   ae30b4d82ebb42ab208b4ae1d0ca44b9
#
_cell.length_a   1.000
_cell.length_b   1.000
_cell.length_c   1.000
_cell.angle_alpha   90.00
_cell.angle_beta   90.00
_cell.angle_gamma   90.00
#
_symmetry.space_group_name_H-M   'P 1'
#
loop_
_entity.id
_entity.type
_entity.pdbx_description
1 polymer ?
#
loop_
_entity_poly.entity_id
_entity_poly.type
_entity_poly.pdbx_seq_one_letter_code
_entity_poly.pdbx_strand_id
1 'polypeptide(L)'
;MNTTAAEPTAAAAEKPKTHLDLHVNGIGYLNRVREVKVKKGSFWACSIAALHGSIDAPETTYFDVKIEGAEALERVKFLKSAVNANQKVTVAFRLGDIYPESFVYQSGPKQGQTGVSIKGRLLKIASAKIDGMPVDFAEMRFAA
;
A
#
# COMPACT_ATOMS: atom_id res chain seq x y z
N MET A 1 -10.73 -36.79 -6.61
CA MET A 1 -10.45 -36.51 -6.30
C MET A 1 -10.10 -35.98 -5.41
N ASN A 2 -9.94 -35.65 -5.19
CA ASN A 2 -9.59 -35.22 -4.48
C ASN A 2 -9.08 -34.51 -3.86
N THR A 3 -8.95 -34.31 -4.00
CA THR A 3 -8.59 -33.68 -3.60
C THR A 3 -8.34 -33.12 -2.78
N THR A 4 -8.38 -32.97 -2.71
CA THR A 4 -8.15 -32.48 -2.03
C THR A 4 -7.73 -32.05 -1.15
N ALA A 5 -7.69 -32.24 -1.18
CA ALA A 5 -7.34 -31.97 -0.40
C ALA A 5 -6.87 -31.33 0.28
N ALA A 6 -6.70 -31.12 0.18
CA ALA A 6 -6.25 -30.58 0.74
C ALA A 6 -6.09 -29.87 1.50
N GLU A 7 -6.19 -29.66 1.64
CA GLU A 7 -6.06 -29.03 2.23
C GLU A 7 -5.79 -28.79 3.13
N PRO A 8 -5.59 -28.58 3.08
CA PRO A 8 -5.13 -28.11 3.81
C PRO A 8 -5.26 -27.88 4.91
N THR A 9 -5.51 -28.19 4.94
CA THR A 9 -5.61 -28.14 5.76
C THR A 9 -5.10 -27.55 6.80
N ALA A 10 -4.25 -27.43 6.68
CA ALA A 10 -3.51 -26.74 7.58
C ALA A 10 -4.23 -25.67 8.11
N ALA A 11 -4.74 -25.03 7.26
CA ALA A 11 -5.44 -23.92 7.65
C ALA A 11 -6.38 -24.24 8.71
N ALA A 12 -6.61 -25.44 8.82
CA ALA A 12 -7.56 -25.85 9.81
C ALA A 12 -7.23 -25.34 11.17
N ALA A 13 -6.00 -25.13 11.43
CA ALA A 13 -5.63 -24.72 12.75
C ALA A 13 -5.97 -23.28 12.98
N GLU A 14 -6.34 -22.58 11.92
CA GLU A 14 -6.59 -21.18 12.06
C GLU A 14 -7.96 -20.86 12.58
N LYS A 15 -8.13 -19.69 13.12
CA LYS A 15 -9.43 -19.24 13.52
C LYS A 15 -10.32 -19.11 12.30
N PRO A 16 -11.61 -19.28 12.46
CA PRO A 16 -12.52 -19.06 11.36
C PRO A 16 -12.41 -17.63 10.87
N LYS A 17 -12.52 -17.44 9.61
CA LYS A 17 -12.49 -16.10 9.05
C LYS A 17 -13.78 -15.39 9.35
N THR A 18 -13.69 -14.13 9.69
CA THR A 18 -14.86 -13.31 9.91
C THR A 18 -14.99 -12.25 8.81
N HIS A 19 -14.02 -12.17 7.92
CA HIS A 19 -14.04 -11.18 6.85
C HIS A 19 -13.63 -11.81 5.55
N LEU A 20 -14.15 -11.27 4.47
CA LEU A 20 -13.70 -11.67 3.14
C LEU A 20 -12.55 -10.76 2.76
N ASP A 21 -11.57 -11.32 2.08
CA ASP A 21 -10.37 -10.59 1.70
C ASP A 21 -10.37 -10.24 0.23
N LEU A 22 -10.17 -8.98 -0.06
CA LEU A 22 -9.91 -8.55 -1.42
C LEU A 22 -8.54 -7.92 -1.41
N HIS A 23 -7.52 -8.67 -1.83
CA HIS A 23 -6.15 -8.21 -1.75
C HIS A 23 -5.53 -7.97 -3.10
N VAL A 24 -4.67 -6.96 -3.17
CA VAL A 24 -3.88 -6.66 -4.35
C VAL A 24 -2.44 -6.66 -3.91
N ASN A 25 -1.62 -7.47 -4.56
CA ASN A 25 -0.19 -7.52 -4.25
C ASN A 25 0.59 -7.04 -5.46
N GLY A 26 1.64 -6.31 -5.22
CA GLY A 26 2.44 -5.79 -6.32
C GLY A 26 3.66 -5.06 -5.83
N ILE A 27 4.29 -4.34 -6.74
CA ILE A 27 5.47 -3.55 -6.45
C ILE A 27 5.26 -2.17 -7.05
N GLY A 28 5.77 -1.16 -6.40
CA GLY A 28 5.60 0.19 -6.89
C GLY A 28 6.38 1.20 -6.08
N TYR A 29 6.20 2.48 -6.42
CA TYR A 29 6.90 3.56 -5.76
C TYR A 29 6.01 4.18 -4.69
N LEU A 30 6.60 4.40 -3.52
CA LEU A 30 5.89 5.00 -2.40
C LEU A 30 6.01 6.52 -2.48
N ASN A 31 4.88 7.21 -2.39
CA ASN A 31 4.83 8.67 -2.47
C ASN A 31 3.84 9.24 -1.48
N ARG A 32 3.95 10.53 -1.27
CA ARG A 32 2.95 11.29 -0.50
C ARG A 32 2.60 10.69 0.84
N VAL A 33 3.61 10.30 1.60
CA VAL A 33 3.37 9.81 2.94
C VAL A 33 2.96 10.99 3.80
N ARG A 34 1.79 10.90 4.43
CA ARG A 34 1.28 12.02 5.21
C ARG A 34 0.34 11.58 6.30
N GLU A 35 0.22 12.40 7.30
CA GLU A 35 -0.77 12.21 8.34
C GLU A 35 -1.97 13.07 8.01
N VAL A 36 -3.16 12.48 8.00
CA VAL A 36 -4.39 13.19 7.66
C VAL A 36 -5.15 13.42 8.95
N LYS A 37 -5.45 14.68 9.26
CA LYS A 37 -6.17 15.01 10.46
C LYS A 37 -7.65 15.06 10.21
N VAL A 38 -8.42 14.47 11.10
CA VAL A 38 -9.87 14.44 11.00
C VAL A 38 -10.44 14.86 12.35
N LYS A 39 -11.75 15.01 12.41
CA LYS A 39 -12.36 15.49 13.66
C LYS A 39 -12.02 14.67 14.88
N LYS A 40 -11.94 13.38 14.74
CA LYS A 40 -11.70 12.51 15.88
C LYS A 40 -10.31 11.91 15.91
N GLY A 41 -9.34 12.64 15.42
CA GLY A 41 -7.97 12.13 15.47
C GLY A 41 -7.28 12.25 14.15
N SER A 42 -6.48 11.26 13.80
CA SER A 42 -5.74 11.31 12.55
C SER A 42 -5.45 9.90 12.08
N PHE A 43 -5.06 9.79 10.82
CA PHE A 43 -4.59 8.52 10.29
C PHE A 43 -3.49 8.83 9.28
N TRP A 44 -2.72 7.80 8.94
CA TRP A 44 -1.65 7.96 7.98
C TRP A 44 -2.10 7.42 6.63
N ALA A 45 -1.66 8.08 5.58
CA ALA A 45 -2.01 7.71 4.22
C ALA A 45 -0.81 7.90 3.32
N CYS A 46 -0.84 7.25 2.18
CA CYS A 46 0.21 7.40 1.19
C CYS A 46 -0.35 7.07 -0.19
N SER A 47 0.43 7.39 -1.21
CA SER A 47 0.10 7.03 -2.57
C SER A 47 1.14 6.03 -3.05
N ILE A 48 0.70 5.05 -3.81
CA ILE A 48 1.60 4.06 -4.38
C ILE A 48 1.40 4.06 -5.89
N ALA A 49 2.50 4.27 -6.62
CA ALA A 49 2.49 4.19 -8.07
C ALA A 49 2.85 2.75 -8.41
N ALA A 50 1.83 1.91 -8.52
CA ALA A 50 2.02 0.48 -8.72
C ALA A 50 2.45 0.22 -10.15
N LEU A 51 3.45 -0.63 -10.32
CA LEU A 51 4.00 -0.94 -11.63
C LEU A 51 3.37 -2.20 -12.18
N HIS A 52 3.11 -2.20 -13.47
CA HIS A 52 2.58 -3.39 -14.13
C HIS A 52 2.96 -3.38 -15.60
N GLY A 53 2.73 -4.51 -16.25
CA GLY A 53 3.02 -4.63 -17.66
C GLY A 53 4.44 -5.12 -17.93
N SER A 54 5.01 -4.68 -19.03
CA SER A 54 6.33 -5.14 -19.45
C SER A 54 7.42 -4.58 -18.54
N ILE A 55 8.39 -5.40 -18.22
CA ILE A 55 9.51 -4.94 -17.41
C ILE A 55 10.28 -3.86 -18.15
N ASP A 56 10.33 -3.95 -19.48
CA ASP A 56 11.07 -2.97 -20.27
C ASP A 56 10.37 -1.63 -20.39
N ALA A 57 9.05 -1.63 -20.26
CA ALA A 57 8.28 -0.39 -20.38
C ALA A 57 7.08 -0.49 -19.43
N PRO A 58 7.31 -0.39 -18.14
CA PRO A 58 6.22 -0.58 -17.19
C PRO A 58 5.24 0.59 -17.22
N GLU A 59 3.99 0.26 -16.94
CA GLU A 59 2.96 1.27 -16.78
C GLU A 59 2.66 1.39 -15.30
N THR A 60 2.01 2.45 -14.91
CA THR A 60 1.69 2.68 -13.51
C THR A 60 0.21 2.88 -13.29
N THR A 61 -0.26 2.42 -12.15
CA THR A 61 -1.60 2.71 -11.66
C THR A 61 -1.44 3.26 -10.26
N TYR A 62 -2.06 4.40 -9.98
CA TYR A 62 -1.90 5.03 -8.69
C TYR A 62 -2.99 4.62 -7.72
N PHE A 63 -2.58 4.27 -6.51
CA PHE A 63 -3.50 3.94 -5.43
C PHE A 63 -3.29 4.95 -4.30
N ASP A 64 -4.38 5.47 -3.75
CA ASP A 64 -4.31 6.38 -2.62
C ASP A 64 -4.88 5.62 -1.44
N VAL A 65 -4.04 5.26 -0.50
CA VAL A 65 -4.42 4.29 0.53
C VAL A 65 -4.20 4.79 1.94
N LYS A 66 -5.07 4.33 2.83
CA LYS A 66 -4.94 4.56 4.25
C LYS A 66 -4.11 3.41 4.80
N ILE A 67 -3.18 3.72 5.69
CA ILE A 67 -2.31 2.69 6.23
C ILE A 67 -2.97 2.02 7.41
N GLU A 68 -3.12 0.70 7.34
CA GLU A 68 -3.72 -0.09 8.40
C GLU A 68 -2.66 -1.06 8.92
N GLY A 69 -2.68 -1.30 10.19
CA GLY A 69 -1.74 -2.25 10.76
C GLY A 69 -0.48 -1.58 11.27
N ALA A 70 -0.05 -2.00 12.44
CA ALA A 70 1.08 -1.36 13.10
C ALA A 70 2.39 -1.55 12.34
N GLU A 71 2.61 -2.75 11.82
CA GLU A 71 3.86 -3.01 11.12
C GLU A 71 3.98 -2.19 9.84
N ALA A 72 2.90 -2.12 9.06
CA ALA A 72 2.93 -1.35 7.83
C ALA A 72 3.19 0.12 8.15
N LEU A 73 2.55 0.63 9.19
CA LEU A 73 2.73 2.01 9.58
C LEU A 73 4.16 2.32 9.98
N GLU A 74 4.77 1.43 10.78
CA GLU A 74 6.14 1.64 11.18
C GLU A 74 7.08 1.68 9.99
N ARG A 75 6.88 0.77 9.04
CA ARG A 75 7.74 0.73 7.87
C ARG A 75 7.56 1.95 6.99
N VAL A 76 6.33 2.42 6.82
CA VAL A 76 6.08 3.63 6.04
C VAL A 76 6.69 4.84 6.71
N LYS A 77 6.57 4.94 8.04
CA LYS A 77 7.17 6.06 8.75
C LYS A 77 8.69 6.07 8.60
N PHE A 78 9.28 4.88 8.63
CA PHE A 78 10.73 4.77 8.44
C PHE A 78 11.13 5.26 7.06
N LEU A 79 10.32 4.99 6.04
CA LEU A 79 10.63 5.37 4.67
C LEU A 79 10.28 6.81 4.34
N LYS A 80 9.54 7.48 5.22
CA LYS A 80 9.03 8.81 4.94
C LYS A 80 10.13 9.82 4.62
N SER A 81 11.25 9.77 5.34
CA SER A 81 12.31 10.74 5.09
C SER A 81 12.90 10.58 3.69
N ALA A 82 13.02 9.34 3.22
CA ALA A 82 13.54 9.11 1.88
C ALA A 82 12.54 9.61 0.83
N VAL A 83 11.25 9.40 1.06
CA VAL A 83 10.23 9.92 0.17
C VAL A 83 10.30 11.43 0.11
N ASN A 84 10.42 12.08 1.27
CA ASN A 84 10.48 13.53 1.32
C ASN A 84 11.76 14.10 0.71
N ALA A 85 12.81 13.30 0.67
CA ALA A 85 14.07 13.73 0.06
C ALA A 85 14.10 13.44 -1.44
N ASN A 86 12.94 13.05 -2.01
CA ASN A 86 12.81 12.72 -3.42
C ASN A 86 13.66 11.55 -3.86
N GLN A 87 13.96 10.65 -2.94
CA GLN A 87 14.63 9.43 -3.31
C GLN A 87 13.60 8.44 -3.84
N LYS A 88 14.04 7.52 -4.69
CA LYS A 88 13.13 6.54 -5.27
C LYS A 88 12.94 5.41 -4.24
N VAL A 89 11.75 5.32 -3.68
CA VAL A 89 11.43 4.29 -2.69
C VAL A 89 10.52 3.27 -3.34
N THR A 90 11.03 2.07 -3.56
CA THR A 90 10.28 0.98 -4.20
C THR A 90 9.85 0.02 -3.12
N VAL A 91 8.58 -0.34 -3.10
CA VAL A 91 8.05 -1.23 -2.08
C VAL A 91 7.28 -2.38 -2.71
N ALA A 92 7.36 -3.53 -2.05
CA ALA A 92 6.48 -4.65 -2.36
C ALA A 92 5.35 -4.57 -1.35
N PHE A 93 4.14 -4.48 -1.82
CA PHE A 93 3.01 -4.14 -0.97
C PHE A 93 1.84 -5.09 -1.09
N ARG A 94 0.98 -5.05 -0.09
CA ARG A 94 -0.32 -5.69 -0.13
C ARG A 94 -1.37 -4.66 0.25
N LEU A 95 -2.35 -4.47 -0.65
CA LEU A 95 -3.47 -3.59 -0.38
C LEU A 95 -4.71 -4.43 -0.16
N GLY A 96 -5.69 -3.85 0.51
CA GLY A 96 -6.96 -4.51 0.69
C GLY A 96 -8.11 -3.57 0.46
N ASP A 97 -9.28 -4.16 0.18
CA ASP A 97 -10.53 -3.40 0.10
C ASP A 97 -10.48 -2.23 -0.86
N ILE A 98 -9.90 -2.43 -2.03
CA ILE A 98 -9.78 -1.32 -2.98
C ILE A 98 -11.14 -0.99 -3.58
N TYR A 99 -11.33 0.27 -3.89
CA TYR A 99 -12.54 0.74 -4.53
C TYR A 99 -12.26 2.03 -5.28
N PRO A 100 -13.03 2.33 -6.33
CA PRO A 100 -12.85 3.60 -7.05
C PRO A 100 -13.67 4.68 -6.36
N GLU A 101 -13.14 5.90 -6.40
CA GLU A 101 -13.85 7.05 -5.86
C GLU A 101 -13.75 8.19 -6.85
N SER A 102 -14.88 8.76 -7.25
CA SER A 102 -14.85 9.87 -8.17
C SER A 102 -14.75 11.17 -7.38
N PHE A 103 -14.19 12.18 -8.00
CA PHE A 103 -14.07 13.50 -7.40
C PHE A 103 -14.07 14.54 -8.52
N VAL A 104 -14.31 15.78 -8.13
CA VAL A 104 -14.28 16.89 -9.09
C VAL A 104 -13.06 17.72 -8.77
N TYR A 105 -12.26 18.03 -9.80
CA TYR A 105 -11.08 18.85 -9.59
C TYR A 105 -11.49 20.26 -9.17
N GLN A 106 -10.94 20.73 -8.07
CA GLN A 106 -11.31 22.02 -7.51
C GLN A 106 -10.46 23.17 -8.04
N SER A 107 -9.34 22.86 -8.67
CA SER A 107 -8.45 23.90 -9.19
C SER A 107 -7.57 23.33 -10.28
N GLY A 108 -6.81 24.19 -10.93
CA GLY A 108 -5.88 23.77 -11.96
C GLY A 108 -6.53 23.61 -13.32
N PRO A 109 -5.77 23.11 -14.30
CA PRO A 109 -6.27 23.00 -15.67
C PRO A 109 -7.50 22.13 -15.82
N LYS A 110 -7.70 21.20 -14.90
CA LYS A 110 -8.84 20.28 -14.98
C LYS A 110 -10.00 20.70 -14.09
N GLN A 111 -9.97 21.91 -13.54
CA GLN A 111 -11.02 22.36 -12.65
C GLN A 111 -12.39 22.12 -13.27
N GLY A 112 -13.30 21.56 -12.48
CA GLY A 112 -14.64 21.25 -12.94
C GLY A 112 -14.80 19.90 -13.60
N GLN A 113 -13.71 19.24 -13.93
CA GLN A 113 -13.78 17.93 -14.54
C GLN A 113 -13.83 16.86 -13.46
N THR A 114 -14.36 15.69 -13.80
CA THR A 114 -14.43 14.57 -12.88
C THR A 114 -13.20 13.70 -13.05
N GLY A 115 -12.61 13.32 -11.93
CA GLY A 115 -11.50 12.38 -11.93
C GLY A 115 -11.89 11.16 -11.11
N VAL A 116 -11.04 10.15 -11.17
CA VAL A 116 -11.27 8.92 -10.41
C VAL A 116 -9.96 8.54 -9.73
N SER A 117 -10.02 8.21 -8.45
CA SER A 117 -8.87 7.65 -7.78
C SER A 117 -9.24 6.28 -7.25
N ILE A 118 -8.24 5.42 -7.10
CA ILE A 118 -8.47 4.10 -6.53
C ILE A 118 -8.00 4.17 -5.09
N LYS A 119 -8.93 3.94 -4.19
CA LYS A 119 -8.68 4.00 -2.76
C LYS A 119 -8.57 2.60 -2.19
N GLY A 120 -8.04 2.50 -0.99
CA GLY A 120 -7.96 1.20 -0.33
C GLY A 120 -7.18 1.34 0.95
N ARG A 121 -6.74 0.20 1.46
CA ARG A 121 -5.96 0.14 2.68
C ARG A 121 -4.64 -0.51 2.41
N LEU A 122 -3.57 0.04 2.96
CA LEU A 122 -2.26 -0.57 2.87
C LEU A 122 -2.11 -1.51 4.04
N LEU A 123 -2.05 -2.79 3.77
CA LEU A 123 -2.01 -3.80 4.81
C LEU A 123 -0.60 -4.27 5.14
N LYS A 124 0.31 -4.22 4.17
CA LYS A 124 1.65 -4.74 4.40
C LYS A 124 2.66 -4.13 3.43
N ILE A 125 3.85 -3.85 3.94
CA ILE A 125 5.02 -3.54 3.14
C ILE A 125 5.96 -4.72 3.36
N ALA A 126 6.07 -5.59 2.38
CA ALA A 126 6.88 -6.80 2.55
C ALA A 126 8.37 -6.50 2.44
N SER A 127 8.73 -5.57 1.58
CA SER A 127 10.14 -5.20 1.41
C SER A 127 10.21 -3.82 0.77
N ALA A 128 11.38 -3.20 0.82
CA ALA A 128 11.57 -1.89 0.24
C ALA A 128 13.01 -1.70 -0.20
N LYS A 129 13.20 -0.79 -1.16
CA LYS A 129 14.51 -0.37 -1.61
C LYS A 129 14.49 1.14 -1.70
N ILE A 130 15.59 1.78 -1.31
CA ILE A 130 15.74 3.22 -1.46
C ILE A 130 16.85 3.42 -2.46
N ASP A 131 16.53 4.03 -3.60
CA ASP A 131 17.47 4.24 -4.73
C ASP A 131 18.16 2.93 -5.10
N GLY A 132 17.39 1.83 -5.09
CA GLY A 132 17.92 0.53 -5.49
C GLY A 132 18.58 -0.26 -4.37
N MET A 133 18.77 0.34 -3.20
CA MET A 133 19.43 -0.35 -2.10
C MET A 133 18.41 -0.95 -1.15
N PRO A 134 18.48 -2.25 -0.88
CA PRO A 134 17.51 -2.88 0.01
C PRO A 134 17.51 -2.27 1.40
N VAL A 135 16.33 -2.20 1.99
CA VAL A 135 16.15 -1.71 3.35
C VAL A 135 16.00 -2.93 4.27
N ASP A 136 16.75 -2.93 5.36
CA ASP A 136 16.67 -4.02 6.32
C ASP A 136 15.73 -3.61 7.45
N PHE A 137 14.47 -4.02 7.34
CA PHE A 137 13.49 -3.66 8.35
C PHE A 137 13.73 -4.38 9.68
N ALA A 138 14.58 -5.39 9.68
CA ALA A 138 14.85 -6.08 10.93
C ALA A 138 15.46 -5.14 11.96
N GLU A 139 16.15 -4.09 11.50
CA GLU A 139 16.75 -3.16 12.43
C GLU A 139 15.75 -2.24 13.09
N MET A 140 14.51 -2.27 12.67
CA MET A 140 13.52 -1.38 13.24
C MET A 140 12.81 -1.97 14.42
N ARG A 141 12.95 -3.26 14.58
CA ARG A 141 12.17 -3.92 15.55
C ARG A 141 12.35 -3.47 16.90
N PHE A 142 13.53 -3.13 17.22
CA PHE A 142 13.76 -2.78 18.53
C PHE A 142 12.94 -1.65 18.93
N ALA A 143 12.46 -1.01 18.01
CA ALA A 143 11.71 0.13 18.33
C ALA A 143 10.54 -0.25 19.17
N ALA A 144 10.20 -1.44 19.20
CA ALA A 144 9.04 -1.83 19.96
C ALA A 144 9.19 -1.49 21.42
#